data_1c88d16972e5ff6d9a9a75915de0ecb7
#
_entry.id   1c88d16972e5ff6d9a9a75915de0ecb7
#
_cell.length_a   1.000
_cell.length_b   1.000
_cell.length_c   1.000
_cell.angle_alpha   90.00
_cell.angle_beta   90.00
_cell.angle_gamma   90.00
#
_symmetry.space_group_name_H-M   'P 1'
#
loop_
_entity.id
_entity.type
_entity.pdbx_description
1 polymer ?
#
loop_
_entity_poly.entity_id
_entity_poly.type
_entity_poly.pdbx_seq_one_letter_code
_entity_poly.pdbx_strand_id
1 'polypeptide(L)'
;MHSSKNSLLLMELILSILFFALTAAVCLQLFVKAHLLSQDTINLNHAVTESQNFAEVFLAGDGSLRRFPDYFIDQLTPDSCSYDDSGMLCSFTLFYDKDWNPSGLSDHTYQITIAYTQKDQPAMRDAIITVSDTEDFYRIPLQKYISREVSYEP
;
A
#
# COMPACT_ATOMS: atom_id res chain seq x y z
N MET A 1 -38.22 13.23 -58.60
CA MET A 1 -38.35 12.39 -57.38
C MET A 1 -37.05 11.68 -57.01
N HIS A 2 -35.89 12.17 -57.32
CA HIS A 2 -34.59 11.57 -56.90
C HIS A 2 -33.98 12.17 -55.60
N SER A 3 -34.46 13.33 -55.15
CA SER A 3 -33.87 14.08 -54.03
C SER A 3 -34.13 13.44 -52.66
N SER A 4 -35.25 12.76 -52.42
CA SER A 4 -35.60 12.21 -51.11
C SER A 4 -34.82 10.93 -50.75
N LYS A 5 -34.43 10.12 -51.73
CA LYS A 5 -33.64 8.89 -51.49
C LYS A 5 -32.22 9.20 -51.09
N ASN A 6 -31.59 10.23 -51.64
CA ASN A 6 -30.24 10.66 -51.27
C ASN A 6 -30.19 11.27 -49.85
N SER A 7 -31.26 11.97 -49.43
CA SER A 7 -31.38 12.54 -48.10
C SER A 7 -31.53 11.46 -47.02
N LEU A 8 -32.31 10.40 -47.28
CA LEU A 8 -32.46 9.27 -46.37
C LEU A 8 -31.13 8.50 -46.17
N LEU A 9 -30.42 8.25 -47.26
CA LEU A 9 -29.13 7.55 -47.23
C LEU A 9 -28.07 8.36 -46.47
N LEU A 10 -28.08 9.68 -46.62
CA LEU A 10 -27.17 10.58 -45.92
C LEU A 10 -27.48 10.63 -44.43
N MET A 11 -28.76 10.63 -44.04
CA MET A 11 -29.20 10.57 -42.65
C MET A 11 -28.80 9.25 -41.97
N GLU A 12 -28.96 8.12 -42.68
CA GLU A 12 -28.55 6.80 -42.21
C GLU A 12 -27.03 6.73 -41.98
N LEU A 13 -26.25 7.30 -42.90
CA LEU A 13 -24.79 7.35 -42.76
C LEU A 13 -24.35 8.18 -41.56
N ILE A 14 -24.96 9.36 -41.35
CA ILE A 14 -24.68 10.22 -40.21
C ILE A 14 -25.02 9.49 -38.89
N LEU A 15 -26.17 8.82 -38.82
CA LEU A 15 -26.60 8.07 -37.66
C LEU A 15 -25.64 6.92 -37.33
N SER A 16 -25.21 6.19 -38.36
CA SER A 16 -24.22 5.09 -38.19
C SER A 16 -22.88 5.59 -37.65
N ILE A 17 -22.37 6.71 -38.18
CA ILE A 17 -21.13 7.34 -37.71
C ILE A 17 -21.29 7.81 -36.26
N LEU A 18 -22.44 8.38 -35.90
CA LEU A 18 -22.73 8.84 -34.53
C LEU A 18 -22.70 7.66 -33.53
N PHE A 19 -23.36 6.55 -33.85
CA PHE A 19 -23.34 5.36 -33.00
C PHE A 19 -21.95 4.77 -32.89
N PHE A 20 -21.20 4.71 -33.98
CA PHE A 20 -19.83 4.25 -33.97
C PHE A 20 -18.93 5.12 -33.08
N ALA A 21 -19.05 6.45 -33.18
CA ALA A 21 -18.29 7.37 -32.34
C ALA A 21 -18.64 7.24 -30.87
N LEU A 22 -19.93 7.05 -30.52
CA LEU A 22 -20.36 6.81 -29.12
C LEU A 22 -19.79 5.51 -28.55
N THR A 23 -19.88 4.42 -29.32
CA THR A 23 -19.34 3.12 -28.87
C THR A 23 -17.83 3.15 -28.69
N ALA A 24 -17.09 3.79 -29.59
CA ALA A 24 -15.67 3.98 -29.53
C ALA A 24 -15.28 4.79 -28.26
N ALA A 25 -16.00 5.87 -27.95
CA ALA A 25 -15.74 6.68 -26.76
C ALA A 25 -15.94 5.88 -25.46
N VAL A 26 -16.99 5.07 -25.36
CA VAL A 26 -17.24 4.20 -24.21
C VAL A 26 -16.15 3.14 -24.07
N CYS A 27 -15.75 2.50 -25.16
CA CYS A 27 -14.66 1.50 -25.14
C CYS A 27 -13.34 2.11 -24.63
N LEU A 28 -12.98 3.32 -25.08
CA LEU A 28 -11.79 4.01 -24.62
C LEU A 28 -11.86 4.33 -23.12
N GLN A 29 -13.00 4.80 -22.62
CA GLN A 29 -13.19 5.06 -21.19
C GLN A 29 -13.03 3.80 -20.33
N LEU A 30 -13.59 2.66 -20.79
CA LEU A 30 -13.46 1.38 -20.10
C LEU A 30 -12.00 0.91 -20.09
N PHE A 31 -11.29 1.07 -21.20
CA PHE A 31 -9.89 0.69 -21.29
C PHE A 31 -9.01 1.50 -20.32
N VAL A 32 -9.21 2.82 -20.26
CA VAL A 32 -8.48 3.68 -19.31
C VAL A 32 -8.77 3.29 -17.88
N LYS A 33 -10.04 3.06 -17.51
CA LYS A 33 -10.41 2.61 -16.16
C LYS A 33 -9.81 1.26 -15.81
N ALA A 34 -9.81 0.31 -16.75
CA ALA A 34 -9.21 -1.00 -16.53
C ALA A 34 -7.70 -0.90 -16.31
N HIS A 35 -7.01 -0.01 -17.03
CA HIS A 35 -5.59 0.21 -16.85
C HIS A 35 -5.27 0.81 -15.48
N LEU A 36 -6.01 1.84 -15.04
CA LEU A 36 -5.84 2.44 -13.72
C LEU A 36 -6.08 1.41 -12.60
N LEU A 37 -7.17 0.64 -12.70
CA LEU A 37 -7.47 -0.40 -11.72
C LEU A 37 -6.39 -1.49 -11.66
N SER A 38 -5.77 -1.82 -12.80
CA SER A 38 -4.65 -2.75 -12.86
C SER A 38 -3.42 -2.21 -12.11
N GLN A 39 -3.11 -0.93 -12.25
CA GLN A 39 -2.01 -0.28 -11.50
C GLN A 39 -2.28 -0.26 -9.99
N ASP A 40 -3.50 0.12 -9.58
CA ASP A 40 -3.89 0.11 -8.17
C ASP A 40 -3.78 -1.29 -7.56
N THR A 41 -4.15 -2.33 -8.32
CA THR A 41 -4.03 -3.72 -7.87
C THR A 41 -2.57 -4.15 -7.70
N ILE A 42 -1.68 -3.74 -8.60
CA ILE A 42 -0.25 -4.01 -8.50
C ILE A 42 0.33 -3.33 -7.25
N ASN A 43 0.02 -2.06 -7.03
CA ASN A 43 0.46 -1.30 -5.86
C ASN A 43 -0.05 -1.93 -4.55
N LEU A 44 -1.31 -2.35 -4.52
CA LEU A 44 -1.87 -3.03 -3.36
C LEU A 44 -1.17 -4.37 -3.09
N ASN A 45 -0.84 -5.15 -4.12
CA ASN A 45 -0.12 -6.41 -3.95
C ASN A 45 1.28 -6.19 -3.37
N HIS A 46 2.01 -5.17 -3.80
CA HIS A 46 3.30 -4.80 -3.20
C HIS A 46 3.12 -4.37 -1.75
N ALA A 47 2.15 -3.50 -1.46
CA ALA A 47 1.84 -3.07 -0.10
C ALA A 47 1.53 -4.24 0.83
N VAL A 48 0.72 -5.20 0.38
CA VAL A 48 0.39 -6.41 1.15
C VAL A 48 1.62 -7.26 1.38
N THR A 49 2.43 -7.51 0.35
CA THR A 49 3.64 -8.35 0.45
C THR A 49 4.64 -7.77 1.45
N GLU A 50 4.95 -6.49 1.34
CA GLU A 50 5.89 -5.83 2.25
C GLU A 50 5.32 -5.73 3.67
N SER A 51 4.02 -5.49 3.81
CA SER A 51 3.37 -5.50 5.13
C SER A 51 3.40 -6.89 5.79
N GLN A 52 3.32 -7.96 5.00
CA GLN A 52 3.48 -9.34 5.51
C GLN A 52 4.90 -9.57 6.03
N ASN A 53 5.94 -9.09 5.32
CA ASN A 53 7.32 -9.15 5.79
C ASN A 53 7.48 -8.46 7.16
N PHE A 54 6.91 -7.28 7.34
CA PHE A 54 6.89 -6.56 8.63
C PHE A 54 6.15 -7.36 9.71
N ALA A 55 4.98 -7.90 9.39
CA ALA A 55 4.20 -8.69 10.32
C ALA A 55 4.93 -9.96 10.76
N GLU A 56 5.60 -10.65 9.83
CA GLU A 56 6.38 -11.84 10.13
C GLU A 56 7.55 -11.53 11.08
N VAL A 57 8.31 -10.47 10.84
CA VAL A 57 9.40 -10.05 11.73
C VAL A 57 8.87 -9.71 13.12
N PHE A 58 7.73 -9.01 13.22
CA PHE A 58 7.11 -8.66 14.51
C PHE A 58 6.61 -9.90 15.25
N LEU A 59 5.93 -10.80 14.55
CA LEU A 59 5.31 -11.99 15.13
C LEU A 59 6.34 -13.10 15.42
N ALA A 60 7.38 -13.27 14.61
CA ALA A 60 8.45 -14.23 14.84
C ALA A 60 9.35 -13.84 16.01
N GLY A 61 9.55 -12.54 16.23
CA GLY A 61 10.33 -11.99 17.33
C GLY A 61 9.59 -12.02 18.67
N ASP A 62 10.01 -11.18 19.58
CA ASP A 62 9.39 -10.95 20.90
C ASP A 62 8.27 -9.87 20.84
N GLY A 63 7.84 -9.48 19.65
CA GLY A 63 6.93 -8.36 19.43
C GLY A 63 7.60 -6.99 19.65
N SER A 64 8.94 -6.92 19.66
CA SER A 64 9.66 -5.65 19.72
C SER A 64 10.09 -5.19 18.34
N LEU A 65 10.14 -3.86 18.16
CA LEU A 65 10.67 -3.27 16.92
C LEU A 65 12.21 -3.24 16.90
N ARG A 66 12.87 -3.60 18.00
CA ARG A 66 14.31 -3.48 18.19
C ARG A 66 15.13 -4.21 17.11
N ARG A 67 14.60 -5.30 16.56
CA ARG A 67 15.29 -6.11 15.54
C ARG A 67 15.01 -5.69 14.11
N PHE A 68 14.08 -4.77 13.90
CA PHE A 68 13.72 -4.33 12.54
C PHE A 68 14.91 -3.77 11.75
N PRO A 69 15.77 -2.90 12.31
CA PRO A 69 16.93 -2.41 11.59
C PRO A 69 17.89 -3.52 11.13
N ASP A 70 18.00 -4.61 11.88
CA ASP A 70 18.88 -5.74 11.52
C ASP A 70 18.30 -6.57 10.36
N TYR A 71 16.97 -6.75 10.32
CA TYR A 71 16.30 -7.48 9.25
C TYR A 71 16.24 -6.72 7.93
N PHE A 72 16.12 -5.40 8.00
CA PHE A 72 15.96 -4.53 6.83
C PHE A 72 17.19 -3.66 6.56
N ILE A 73 18.38 -4.17 6.91
CA ILE A 73 19.64 -3.40 6.85
C ILE A 73 19.95 -2.83 5.45
N ASP A 74 19.61 -3.58 4.39
CA ASP A 74 19.84 -3.18 3.01
C ASP A 74 18.91 -2.05 2.52
N GLN A 75 17.83 -1.79 3.27
CA GLN A 75 16.82 -0.77 2.96
C GLN A 75 16.79 0.36 4.01
N LEU A 76 17.69 0.28 4.98
CA LEU A 76 17.73 1.21 6.11
C LEU A 76 18.20 2.59 5.66
N THR A 77 17.43 3.61 6.04
CA THR A 77 17.80 5.02 5.87
C THR A 77 17.93 5.70 7.24
N PRO A 78 18.59 6.86 7.36
CA PRO A 78 18.69 7.59 8.63
C PRO A 78 17.32 7.93 9.24
N ASP A 79 16.29 8.07 8.40
CA ASP A 79 14.93 8.45 8.79
C ASP A 79 14.02 7.24 9.08
N SER A 80 14.55 6.01 8.97
CA SER A 80 13.76 4.79 9.15
C SER A 80 13.38 4.53 10.62
N CYS A 81 14.11 5.05 11.57
CA CYS A 81 13.93 4.76 12.99
C CYS A 81 13.45 5.99 13.75
N SER A 82 12.33 5.88 14.46
CA SER A 82 11.86 6.89 15.40
C SER A 82 11.89 6.35 16.82
N TYR A 83 12.46 7.13 17.72
CA TYR A 83 12.67 6.76 19.13
C TYR A 83 11.83 7.67 20.01
N ASP A 84 11.35 7.12 21.13
CA ASP A 84 10.68 7.90 22.18
C ASP A 84 11.70 8.59 23.12
N ASP A 85 11.18 9.36 24.09
CA ASP A 85 12.00 10.08 25.07
C ASP A 85 12.83 9.14 25.97
N SER A 86 12.50 7.86 26.03
CA SER A 86 13.24 6.82 26.76
C SER A 86 14.35 6.18 25.92
N GLY A 87 14.47 6.53 24.64
CA GLY A 87 15.40 5.93 23.67
C GLY A 87 14.94 4.57 23.16
N MET A 88 13.66 4.21 23.34
CA MET A 88 13.08 3.00 22.77
C MET A 88 12.57 3.26 21.35
N LEU A 89 12.84 2.33 20.42
CA LEU A 89 12.31 2.40 19.06
C LEU A 89 10.78 2.25 19.11
N CYS A 90 10.07 3.32 18.79
CA CYS A 90 8.62 3.40 18.84
C CYS A 90 7.97 3.21 17.47
N SER A 91 8.66 3.55 16.38
CA SER A 91 8.22 3.24 15.02
C SER A 91 9.39 2.99 14.09
N PHE A 92 9.13 2.18 13.07
CA PHE A 92 10.08 1.86 12.01
C PHE A 92 9.42 2.04 10.64
N THR A 93 10.10 2.76 9.74
CA THR A 93 9.55 3.12 8.43
C THR A 93 10.54 2.75 7.33
N LEU A 94 10.05 2.16 6.25
CA LEU A 94 10.77 2.00 4.99
C LEU A 94 10.11 2.85 3.90
N PHE A 95 10.94 3.34 3.00
CA PHE A 95 10.57 4.24 1.93
C PHE A 95 10.80 3.57 0.58
N TYR A 96 9.86 3.72 -0.33
CA TYR A 96 9.89 3.13 -1.68
C TYR A 96 9.56 4.19 -2.74
N ASP A 97 10.20 4.05 -3.90
CA ASP A 97 9.87 4.87 -5.06
C ASP A 97 8.55 4.40 -5.74
N LYS A 98 8.20 5.03 -6.85
CA LYS A 98 6.99 4.68 -7.64
C LYS A 98 6.97 3.24 -8.18
N ASP A 99 8.13 2.60 -8.32
CA ASP A 99 8.31 1.24 -8.84
C ASP A 99 8.58 0.22 -7.70
N TRP A 100 8.34 0.63 -6.45
CA TRP A 100 8.53 -0.17 -5.24
C TRP A 100 10.00 -0.59 -4.98
N ASN A 101 10.96 0.18 -5.49
CA ASN A 101 12.35 0.01 -5.08
C ASN A 101 12.63 0.80 -3.81
N PRO A 102 13.53 0.28 -2.93
CA PRO A 102 13.96 1.04 -1.76
C PRO A 102 14.47 2.43 -2.12
N SER A 103 14.02 3.45 -1.40
CA SER A 103 14.40 4.84 -1.63
C SER A 103 14.62 5.59 -0.31
N GLY A 104 15.00 6.87 -0.40
CA GLY A 104 15.13 7.74 0.77
C GLY A 104 13.90 8.61 1.00
N LEU A 105 13.86 9.29 2.14
CA LEU A 105 12.77 10.19 2.52
C LEU A 105 12.47 11.28 1.47
N SER A 106 13.49 11.77 0.73
CA SER A 106 13.30 12.86 -0.25
C SER A 106 12.65 12.43 -1.57
N ASP A 107 12.78 11.15 -1.94
CA ASP A 107 12.41 10.66 -3.27
C ASP A 107 11.37 9.54 -3.22
N HIS A 108 10.77 9.29 -2.04
CA HIS A 108 9.79 8.23 -1.90
C HIS A 108 8.42 8.61 -2.48
N THR A 109 7.73 7.59 -2.95
CA THR A 109 6.32 7.64 -3.34
C THR A 109 5.47 6.90 -2.32
N TYR A 110 5.97 5.75 -1.84
CA TYR A 110 5.30 4.92 -0.85
C TYR A 110 6.13 4.81 0.41
N GLN A 111 5.46 4.71 1.55
CA GLN A 111 6.10 4.41 2.83
C GLN A 111 5.33 3.35 3.59
N ILE A 112 6.06 2.48 4.28
CA ILE A 112 5.50 1.45 5.15
C ILE A 112 6.02 1.69 6.54
N THR A 113 5.12 1.93 7.47
CA THR A 113 5.44 2.21 8.86
C THR A 113 4.83 1.17 9.77
N ILE A 114 5.61 0.59 10.68
CA ILE A 114 5.11 -0.14 11.84
C ILE A 114 5.33 0.72 13.08
N ALA A 115 4.29 0.90 13.87
CA ALA A 115 4.36 1.67 15.11
C ALA A 115 3.61 0.95 16.24
N TYR A 116 4.10 1.11 17.47
CA TYR A 116 3.36 0.63 18.63
C TYR A 116 2.07 1.42 18.81
N THR A 117 1.00 0.67 19.10
CA THR A 117 -0.25 1.26 19.55
C THR A 117 -0.26 1.13 21.07
N GLN A 118 -0.20 2.25 21.78
CA GLN A 118 -0.25 2.26 23.25
C GLN A 118 -1.57 1.67 23.73
N LYS A 119 -1.52 0.44 24.21
CA LYS A 119 -2.49 -0.10 25.15
C LYS A 119 -1.74 -0.65 26.35
N ASP A 120 -2.09 -0.17 27.53
CA ASP A 120 -1.52 -0.55 28.83
C ASP A 120 -1.84 -2.01 29.24
N GLN A 121 -1.51 -2.95 28.38
CA GLN A 121 -1.62 -4.37 28.70
C GLN A 121 -0.23 -4.98 28.84
N PRO A 122 0.22 -5.27 30.08
CA PRO A 122 1.60 -5.73 30.34
C PRO A 122 1.94 -7.09 29.71
N ALA A 123 0.92 -7.82 29.20
CA ALA A 123 1.08 -9.13 28.58
C ALA A 123 0.91 -9.12 27.06
N MET A 124 0.56 -7.98 26.45
CA MET A 124 0.33 -7.89 25.00
C MET A 124 1.08 -6.70 24.42
N ARG A 125 1.63 -6.87 23.25
CA ARG A 125 2.15 -5.78 22.41
C ARG A 125 1.28 -5.62 21.19
N ASP A 126 0.75 -4.42 21.06
CA ASP A 126 -0.07 -4.02 19.92
C ASP A 126 0.77 -3.11 19.00
N ALA A 127 0.76 -3.41 17.73
CA ALA A 127 1.37 -2.57 16.71
C ALA A 127 0.41 -2.40 15.54
N ILE A 128 0.62 -1.36 14.76
CA ILE A 128 -0.11 -1.14 13.51
C ILE A 128 0.89 -0.96 12.39
N ILE A 129 0.68 -1.68 11.29
CA ILE A 129 1.37 -1.44 10.04
C ILE A 129 0.48 -0.54 9.21
N THR A 130 1.04 0.55 8.70
CA THR A 130 0.38 1.49 7.81
C THR A 130 1.18 1.62 6.53
N VAL A 131 0.51 1.50 5.39
CA VAL A 131 1.09 1.81 4.08
C VAL A 131 0.40 3.06 3.57
N SER A 132 1.18 4.04 3.18
CA SER A 132 0.70 5.32 2.66
C SER A 132 1.54 5.79 1.47
N ASP A 133 0.88 6.56 0.60
CA ASP A 133 1.51 7.45 -0.37
C ASP A 133 1.29 8.90 0.10
N THR A 134 0.31 9.61 -0.44
CA THR A 134 -0.19 10.89 0.09
C THR A 134 -1.19 10.71 1.22
N GLU A 135 -1.89 9.56 1.25
CA GLU A 135 -2.86 9.16 2.26
C GLU A 135 -2.65 7.69 2.64
N ASP A 136 -3.13 7.30 3.82
CA ASP A 136 -3.07 5.89 4.26
C ASP A 136 -4.07 5.05 3.47
N PHE A 137 -3.61 4.13 2.64
CA PHE A 137 -4.47 3.28 1.84
C PHE A 137 -4.54 1.81 2.32
N TYR A 138 -3.63 1.40 3.21
CA TYR A 138 -3.64 0.05 3.76
C TYR A 138 -3.17 0.03 5.20
N ARG A 139 -3.90 -0.70 6.09
CA ARG A 139 -3.57 -0.81 7.51
C ARG A 139 -3.80 -2.21 8.03
N ILE A 140 -2.84 -2.72 8.81
CA ILE A 140 -2.93 -4.02 9.50
C ILE A 140 -2.66 -3.82 10.98
N PRO A 141 -3.64 -4.06 11.85
CA PRO A 141 -3.40 -4.15 13.29
C PRO A 141 -2.73 -5.50 13.61
N LEU A 142 -1.69 -5.47 14.42
CA LEU A 142 -0.98 -6.64 14.91
C LEU A 142 -1.08 -6.70 16.43
N GLN A 143 -1.22 -7.94 16.95
CA GLN A 143 -1.20 -8.21 18.38
C GLN A 143 -0.30 -9.40 18.65
N LYS A 144 0.59 -9.24 19.62
CA LYS A 144 1.43 -10.33 20.10
C LYS A 144 1.35 -10.49 21.61
N TYR A 145 1.04 -11.70 22.03
CA TYR A 145 1.09 -12.06 23.44
C TYR A 145 2.54 -12.29 23.87
N ILE A 146 2.97 -11.63 24.97
CA ILE A 146 4.28 -11.81 25.57
C ILE A 146 4.13 -12.80 26.72
N SER A 147 4.54 -14.05 26.49
CA SER A 147 4.67 -15.03 27.58
C SER A 147 5.80 -14.54 28.49
N ARG A 148 5.47 -14.16 29.72
CA ARG A 148 6.50 -14.08 30.77
C ARG A 148 6.99 -15.52 31.03
N GLU A 149 8.21 -15.81 30.62
CA GLU A 149 8.90 -16.98 31.22
C GLU A 149 8.96 -16.75 32.72
N VAL A 150 8.16 -17.52 33.42
CA VAL A 150 8.33 -17.65 34.87
C VAL A 150 9.62 -18.46 35.04
N SER A 151 10.74 -17.77 35.29
CA SER A 151 11.96 -18.44 35.74
C SER A 151 11.63 -19.11 37.07
N TYR A 152 11.42 -20.41 37.02
CA TYR A 152 11.54 -21.23 38.18
C TYR A 152 13.04 -21.28 38.52
N GLU A 153 13.49 -20.43 39.44
CA GLU A 153 14.74 -20.69 40.17
C GLU A 153 14.53 -21.91 41.06
N PRO A 154 15.42 -22.90 40.98
CA PRO A 154 15.38 -24.07 41.83
C PRO A 154 15.78 -23.75 43.28
#